data_aff582613b53510c03050ab6f6a73705
#
_entry.id   aff582613b53510c03050ab6f6a73705
#
_cell.length_a   1.000
_cell.length_b   1.000
_cell.length_c   1.000
_cell.angle_alpha   90.00
_cell.angle_beta   90.00
_cell.angle_gamma   90.00
#
_symmetry.space_group_name_H-M   'P 1'
#
loop_
_entity.id
_entity.type
_entity.pdbx_description
1 polymer ?
#
loop_
_entity_poly.entity_id
_entity_poly.type
_entity_poly.pdbx_seq_one_letter_code
_entity_poly.pdbx_strand_id
1 'polypeptide(L)'
;MKVQVIRALKEDMNNKSGIGYYADFLEAQIDEMGCEAESIALEIDLKHGFINLLVNNIAVPIIKAIKGRKNTDIVHVVAEFRSMFLPFTKAKNVVTFHHVIKDKESNSRSWNLLWKISVMISKIYADEFIAISPMTKKDMIEKLNIPAEKITVLMHPPKSEMFKEDVLKEDIVIFVGVLTDRKNPKAALLVLKEMLKKPEFKGFRLIMCGTGPLRDQIDELISEMDLSESVEIINNLSVGELRNLYCRSRFLLNTSNFEGLGITTLEAQMCGTPVLYFEDAEIPPEVVVAAIPCRDVTDMADKASELIADEEYMANVIESGIRYSTEFGKDYGEKL
;
A
#
# COMPACT_ATOMS: atom_id res chain seq x y z
N MET A 1 -6.03 -6.51 -28.57
CA MET A 1 -5.23 -7.35 -27.65
C MET A 1 -6.06 -7.62 -26.42
N LYS A 2 -6.06 -8.86 -25.95
CA LYS A 2 -6.79 -9.24 -24.72
C LYS A 2 -5.82 -9.51 -23.58
N VAL A 3 -6.02 -8.81 -22.47
CA VAL A 3 -5.20 -8.91 -21.27
C VAL A 3 -6.03 -9.46 -20.13
N GLN A 4 -5.59 -10.57 -19.54
CA GLN A 4 -6.18 -11.10 -18.30
C GLN A 4 -5.43 -10.54 -17.10
N VAL A 5 -6.14 -9.78 -16.25
CA VAL A 5 -5.62 -9.24 -14.99
C VAL A 5 -5.98 -10.19 -13.86
N ILE A 6 -4.96 -10.83 -13.26
CA ILE A 6 -5.13 -11.81 -12.20
C ILE A 6 -5.01 -11.12 -10.85
N ARG A 7 -6.14 -10.92 -10.19
CA ARG A 7 -6.25 -10.26 -8.89
C ARG A 7 -5.79 -11.17 -7.74
N ALA A 8 -5.23 -10.58 -6.72
CA ALA A 8 -4.66 -11.28 -5.58
C ALA A 8 -5.73 -11.93 -4.69
N LEU A 9 -6.76 -11.19 -4.33
CA LEU A 9 -7.85 -11.59 -3.43
C LEU A 9 -9.21 -11.23 -4.01
N LYS A 10 -10.27 -11.92 -3.55
CA LYS A 10 -11.65 -11.53 -3.90
C LYS A 10 -12.03 -10.16 -3.34
N GLU A 11 -11.48 -9.79 -2.19
CA GLU A 11 -11.67 -8.46 -1.57
C GLU A 11 -11.05 -7.35 -2.41
N ASP A 12 -10.02 -7.65 -3.23
CA ASP A 12 -9.44 -6.70 -4.19
C ASP A 12 -10.43 -6.31 -5.28
N MET A 13 -11.45 -7.14 -5.55
CA MET A 13 -12.55 -6.80 -6.47
C MET A 13 -13.44 -5.64 -5.96
N ASN A 14 -13.37 -5.34 -4.66
CA ASN A 14 -14.11 -4.25 -4.02
C ASN A 14 -13.22 -3.03 -3.71
N ASN A 15 -12.01 -2.98 -4.28
CA ASN A 15 -11.04 -1.88 -4.12
C ASN A 15 -10.71 -1.54 -2.65
N LYS A 16 -10.69 -2.56 -1.77
CA LYS A 16 -10.44 -2.39 -0.32
C LYS A 16 -8.97 -2.48 0.06
N SER A 17 -8.09 -2.91 -0.84
CA SER A 17 -6.64 -3.01 -0.61
C SER A 17 -5.85 -2.14 -1.60
N GLY A 18 -4.59 -1.82 -1.27
CA GLY A 18 -3.70 -1.14 -2.21
C GLY A 18 -3.44 -1.95 -3.48
N ILE A 19 -3.39 -3.29 -3.37
CA ILE A 19 -3.25 -4.19 -4.53
C ILE A 19 -4.52 -4.19 -5.38
N GLY A 20 -5.70 -4.15 -4.75
CA GLY A 20 -6.99 -4.04 -5.45
C GLY A 20 -7.09 -2.74 -6.24
N TYR A 21 -6.70 -1.62 -5.63
CA TYR A 21 -6.64 -0.34 -6.33
C TYR A 21 -5.67 -0.38 -7.52
N TYR A 22 -4.48 -0.95 -7.34
CA TYR A 22 -3.52 -1.11 -8.44
C TYR A 22 -4.11 -1.92 -9.60
N ALA A 23 -4.87 -2.98 -9.30
CA ALA A 23 -5.51 -3.79 -10.32
C ALA A 23 -6.60 -3.00 -11.10
N ASP A 24 -7.45 -2.23 -10.39
CA ASP A 24 -8.46 -1.38 -11.02
C ASP A 24 -7.83 -0.30 -11.90
N PHE A 25 -6.77 0.34 -11.40
CA PHE A 25 -6.01 1.33 -12.16
C PHE A 25 -5.37 0.72 -13.41
N LEU A 26 -4.75 -0.46 -13.29
CA LEU A 26 -4.15 -1.17 -14.42
C LEU A 26 -5.19 -1.52 -15.49
N GLU A 27 -6.38 -2.00 -15.10
CA GLU A 27 -7.47 -2.31 -16.02
C GLU A 27 -7.94 -1.06 -16.78
N ALA A 28 -8.12 0.07 -16.08
CA ALA A 28 -8.50 1.33 -16.71
C ALA A 28 -7.44 1.77 -17.73
N GLN A 29 -6.14 1.65 -17.43
CA GLN A 29 -5.08 1.98 -18.38
C GLN A 29 -5.07 1.05 -19.60
N ILE A 30 -5.31 -0.25 -19.43
CA ILE A 30 -5.40 -1.22 -20.52
C ILE A 30 -6.57 -0.87 -21.45
N ASP A 31 -7.73 -0.50 -20.90
CA ASP A 31 -8.91 -0.09 -21.66
C ASP A 31 -8.67 1.24 -22.42
N GLU A 32 -8.01 2.22 -21.79
CA GLU A 32 -7.61 3.49 -22.43
C GLU A 32 -6.67 3.27 -23.63
N MET A 33 -5.83 2.24 -23.58
CA MET A 33 -4.96 1.82 -24.69
C MET A 33 -5.72 1.09 -25.81
N GLY A 34 -7.04 0.91 -25.69
CA GLY A 34 -7.87 0.20 -26.66
C GLY A 34 -7.70 -1.33 -26.61
N CYS A 35 -7.22 -1.87 -25.51
CA CYS A 35 -7.12 -3.30 -25.26
C CYS A 35 -8.29 -3.79 -24.41
N GLU A 36 -8.66 -5.07 -24.52
CA GLU A 36 -9.71 -5.68 -23.70
C GLU A 36 -9.10 -6.17 -22.37
N ALA A 37 -9.49 -5.59 -21.25
CA ALA A 37 -9.13 -6.07 -19.90
C ALA A 37 -10.18 -7.06 -19.40
N GLU A 38 -9.75 -8.22 -18.89
CA GLU A 38 -10.59 -9.21 -18.22
C GLU A 38 -10.05 -9.49 -16.82
N SER A 39 -10.79 -9.08 -15.79
CA SER A 39 -10.43 -9.32 -14.41
C SER A 39 -10.78 -10.73 -13.94
N ILE A 40 -9.84 -11.42 -13.35
CA ILE A 40 -10.03 -12.76 -12.79
C ILE A 40 -9.62 -12.79 -11.33
N ALA A 41 -10.62 -12.91 -10.44
CA ALA A 41 -10.37 -13.25 -9.04
C ALA A 41 -10.19 -14.78 -8.89
N LEU A 42 -9.12 -15.18 -8.23
CA LEU A 42 -8.73 -16.58 -8.08
C LEU A 42 -9.17 -17.20 -6.74
N GLU A 43 -10.20 -16.68 -6.08
CA GLU A 43 -10.58 -17.11 -4.74
C GLU A 43 -11.94 -17.81 -4.70
N ILE A 44 -11.98 -18.97 -3.99
CA ILE A 44 -13.18 -19.67 -3.59
C ILE A 44 -13.18 -19.70 -2.06
N ASP A 45 -14.28 -19.27 -1.45
CA ASP A 45 -14.42 -19.27 0.00
C ASP A 45 -14.62 -20.72 0.52
N LEU A 46 -13.60 -21.25 1.18
CA LEU A 46 -13.61 -22.56 1.80
C LEU A 46 -13.40 -22.42 3.32
N LYS A 47 -14.23 -23.10 4.10
CA LYS A 47 -14.21 -23.03 5.56
C LYS A 47 -12.94 -23.57 6.26
N HIS A 48 -11.98 -24.18 5.53
CA HIS A 48 -10.80 -24.86 6.09
C HIS A 48 -9.51 -24.18 5.65
N GLY A 49 -8.80 -23.51 6.58
CA GLY A 49 -7.66 -22.64 6.31
C GLY A 49 -6.56 -23.21 5.41
N PHE A 50 -6.05 -24.44 5.66
CA PHE A 50 -4.97 -25.02 4.84
C PHE A 50 -5.47 -25.49 3.46
N ILE A 51 -6.65 -26.10 3.41
CA ILE A 51 -7.26 -26.55 2.14
C ILE A 51 -7.63 -25.33 1.30
N ASN A 52 -8.14 -24.26 1.92
CA ASN A 52 -8.43 -23.01 1.26
C ASN A 52 -7.15 -22.41 0.61
N LEU A 53 -6.05 -22.43 1.34
CA LEU A 53 -4.75 -21.97 0.86
C LEU A 53 -4.30 -22.75 -0.40
N LEU A 54 -4.36 -24.09 -0.38
CA LEU A 54 -3.95 -24.91 -1.51
C LEU A 54 -4.89 -24.76 -2.71
N VAL A 55 -6.20 -24.77 -2.48
CA VAL A 55 -7.18 -24.67 -3.57
C VAL A 55 -7.09 -23.30 -4.25
N ASN A 56 -7.02 -22.22 -3.49
CA ASN A 56 -7.01 -20.86 -4.04
C ASN A 56 -5.66 -20.46 -4.66
N ASN A 57 -4.55 -20.99 -4.15
CA ASN A 57 -3.24 -20.65 -4.71
C ASN A 57 -2.77 -21.60 -5.81
N ILE A 58 -3.34 -22.80 -5.90
CA ILE A 58 -2.88 -23.83 -6.85
C ILE A 58 -4.02 -24.28 -7.78
N ALA A 59 -5.07 -24.92 -7.24
CA ALA A 59 -6.05 -25.62 -8.07
C ALA A 59 -6.92 -24.66 -8.92
N VAL A 60 -7.51 -23.63 -8.29
CA VAL A 60 -8.38 -22.67 -8.99
C VAL A 60 -7.63 -21.88 -10.06
N PRO A 61 -6.43 -21.32 -9.78
CA PRO A 61 -5.63 -20.67 -10.79
C PRO A 61 -5.32 -21.55 -12.00
N ILE A 62 -4.90 -22.79 -11.77
CA ILE A 62 -4.58 -23.74 -12.85
C ILE A 62 -5.81 -24.04 -13.71
N ILE A 63 -6.97 -24.32 -13.09
CA ILE A 63 -8.21 -24.63 -13.82
C ILE A 63 -8.63 -23.42 -14.70
N LYS A 64 -8.55 -22.20 -14.16
CA LYS A 64 -8.89 -20.98 -14.90
C LYS A 64 -7.89 -20.70 -16.03
N ALA A 65 -6.59 -20.88 -15.78
CA ALA A 65 -5.56 -20.75 -16.81
C ALA A 65 -5.78 -21.72 -17.97
N ILE A 66 -6.13 -22.98 -17.68
CA ILE A 66 -6.41 -23.99 -18.71
C ILE A 66 -7.66 -23.64 -19.53
N LYS A 67 -8.72 -23.13 -18.87
CA LYS A 67 -9.96 -22.71 -19.55
C LYS A 67 -9.77 -21.46 -20.41
N GLY A 68 -8.95 -20.50 -19.96
CA GLY A 68 -8.68 -19.23 -20.64
C GLY A 68 -7.69 -19.31 -21.83
N ARG A 69 -7.03 -20.45 -22.06
CA ARG A 69 -5.89 -20.63 -22.97
C ARG A 69 -6.08 -20.17 -24.43
N LYS A 70 -7.31 -20.02 -24.91
CA LYS A 70 -7.54 -19.92 -26.36
C LYS A 70 -7.57 -18.49 -26.90
N ASN A 71 -7.76 -17.46 -26.06
CA ASN A 71 -8.00 -16.11 -26.53
C ASN A 71 -7.35 -15.02 -25.66
N THR A 72 -6.24 -15.31 -24.98
CA THR A 72 -5.54 -14.34 -24.13
C THR A 72 -4.15 -14.10 -24.71
N ASP A 73 -3.81 -12.85 -24.95
CA ASP A 73 -2.50 -12.43 -25.45
C ASP A 73 -1.52 -12.23 -24.29
N ILE A 74 -1.97 -11.59 -23.20
CA ILE A 74 -1.17 -11.30 -22.01
C ILE A 74 -1.91 -11.78 -20.77
N VAL A 75 -1.18 -12.40 -19.84
CA VAL A 75 -1.61 -12.67 -18.47
C VAL A 75 -0.80 -11.79 -17.52
N HIS A 76 -1.45 -10.85 -16.85
CA HIS A 76 -0.82 -9.96 -15.89
C HIS A 76 -1.21 -10.37 -14.46
N VAL A 77 -0.26 -10.88 -13.71
CA VAL A 77 -0.41 -11.24 -12.29
C VAL A 77 -0.08 -10.03 -11.44
N VAL A 78 -1.07 -9.44 -10.80
CA VAL A 78 -0.90 -8.18 -10.02
C VAL A 78 -0.16 -8.37 -8.68
N ALA A 79 0.07 -9.62 -8.25
CA ALA A 79 0.85 -9.92 -7.05
C ALA A 79 1.56 -11.28 -7.21
N GLU A 80 2.86 -11.32 -7.00
CA GLU A 80 3.77 -12.43 -7.28
C GLU A 80 3.36 -13.76 -6.62
N PHE A 81 2.74 -13.73 -5.45
CA PHE A 81 2.32 -14.95 -4.73
C PHE A 81 1.18 -15.71 -5.45
N ARG A 82 0.59 -15.15 -6.50
CA ARG A 82 -0.42 -15.80 -7.34
C ARG A 82 0.14 -16.45 -8.62
N SER A 83 1.45 -16.51 -8.78
CA SER A 83 2.12 -16.97 -10.01
C SER A 83 2.14 -18.48 -10.24
N MET A 84 1.63 -19.29 -9.32
CA MET A 84 1.74 -20.77 -9.37
C MET A 84 1.13 -21.41 -10.62
N PHE A 85 0.24 -20.73 -11.34
CA PHE A 85 -0.41 -21.24 -12.56
C PHE A 85 0.30 -20.84 -13.86
N LEU A 86 1.31 -19.98 -13.83
CA LEU A 86 2.01 -19.50 -15.01
C LEU A 86 2.51 -20.59 -15.95
N PRO A 87 2.99 -21.76 -15.47
CA PRO A 87 3.38 -22.89 -16.34
C PRO A 87 2.26 -23.40 -17.26
N PHE A 88 1.02 -23.10 -16.95
CA PHE A 88 -0.16 -23.59 -17.68
C PHE A 88 -0.74 -22.55 -18.65
N THR A 89 -0.19 -21.34 -18.72
CA THR A 89 -0.58 -20.32 -19.70
C THR A 89 0.14 -20.54 -21.04
N LYS A 90 -0.39 -19.93 -22.12
CA LYS A 90 0.28 -19.82 -23.43
C LYS A 90 0.45 -18.35 -23.83
N ALA A 91 -0.01 -17.44 -23.01
CA ALA A 91 0.08 -16.00 -23.17
C ALA A 91 1.46 -15.50 -22.72
N LYS A 92 1.80 -14.25 -23.09
CA LYS A 92 2.91 -13.53 -22.48
C LYS A 92 2.58 -13.27 -21.01
N ASN A 93 3.48 -13.64 -20.10
CA ASN A 93 3.26 -13.55 -18.66
C ASN A 93 3.99 -12.33 -18.08
N VAL A 94 3.24 -11.45 -17.43
CA VAL A 94 3.75 -10.27 -16.71
C VAL A 94 3.43 -10.43 -15.22
N VAL A 95 4.39 -10.16 -14.34
CA VAL A 95 4.20 -10.28 -12.89
C VAL A 95 4.61 -8.99 -12.20
N THR A 96 3.69 -8.41 -11.41
CA THR A 96 3.98 -7.24 -10.58
C THR A 96 4.43 -7.65 -9.18
N PHE A 97 5.50 -7.00 -8.73
CA PHE A 97 5.98 -7.04 -7.35
C PHE A 97 5.66 -5.73 -6.63
N HIS A 98 4.90 -5.82 -5.55
CA HIS A 98 4.61 -4.68 -4.68
C HIS A 98 5.73 -4.45 -3.65
N HIS A 99 6.40 -5.48 -3.24
CA HIS A 99 7.60 -5.47 -2.40
C HIS A 99 8.21 -6.88 -2.39
N VAL A 100 9.44 -6.98 -1.94
CA VAL A 100 10.06 -8.28 -1.68
C VAL A 100 9.90 -8.60 -0.21
N ILE A 101 9.15 -9.66 0.12
CA ILE A 101 8.88 -10.06 1.51
C ILE A 101 10.19 -10.36 2.23
N LYS A 102 10.39 -9.73 3.38
CA LYS A 102 11.51 -10.02 4.29
C LYS A 102 11.12 -11.19 5.21
N ASP A 103 12.08 -12.04 5.56
CA ASP A 103 11.85 -13.29 6.32
C ASP A 103 11.08 -13.11 7.66
N LYS A 104 10.97 -11.89 8.18
CA LYS A 104 10.27 -11.56 9.44
C LYS A 104 8.80 -11.14 9.27
N GLU A 105 8.28 -11.00 8.05
CA GLU A 105 6.94 -10.44 7.82
C GLU A 105 5.80 -11.43 8.02
N SER A 106 6.06 -12.72 7.89
CA SER A 106 5.05 -13.75 8.08
C SER A 106 5.47 -14.73 9.18
N ASN A 107 4.65 -14.83 10.22
CA ASN A 107 4.79 -15.85 11.28
C ASN A 107 4.47 -17.26 10.78
N SER A 108 3.96 -17.43 9.54
CA SER A 108 3.59 -18.72 8.97
C SER A 108 4.69 -19.29 8.06
N ARG A 109 5.35 -20.36 8.51
CA ARG A 109 6.35 -21.09 7.71
C ARG A 109 5.78 -21.61 6.38
N SER A 110 4.51 -22.01 6.37
CA SER A 110 3.84 -22.51 5.16
C SER A 110 3.60 -21.39 4.14
N TRP A 111 3.23 -20.19 4.60
CA TRP A 111 3.08 -19.02 3.74
C TRP A 111 4.41 -18.62 3.09
N ASN A 112 5.48 -18.55 3.87
CA ASN A 112 6.81 -18.21 3.37
C ASN A 112 7.30 -19.22 2.32
N LEU A 113 7.01 -20.53 2.52
CA LEU A 113 7.35 -21.57 1.53
C LEU A 113 6.56 -21.38 0.23
N LEU A 114 5.25 -21.14 0.32
CA LEU A 114 4.41 -20.90 -0.86
C LEU A 114 4.85 -19.65 -1.63
N TRP A 115 5.16 -18.58 -0.93
CA TRP A 115 5.69 -17.37 -1.54
C TRP A 115 7.01 -17.65 -2.30
N LYS A 116 7.96 -18.34 -1.66
CA LYS A 116 9.24 -18.72 -2.30
C LYS A 116 9.02 -19.59 -3.57
N ILE A 117 8.07 -20.50 -3.52
CA ILE A 117 7.71 -21.33 -4.69
C ILE A 117 7.08 -20.46 -5.79
N SER A 118 6.16 -19.55 -5.45
CA SER A 118 5.55 -18.62 -6.41
C SER A 118 6.59 -17.74 -7.07
N VAL A 119 7.53 -17.17 -6.32
CA VAL A 119 8.64 -16.38 -6.84
C VAL A 119 9.53 -17.22 -7.78
N MET A 120 9.86 -18.46 -7.40
CA MET A 120 10.64 -19.35 -8.25
C MET A 120 9.93 -19.62 -9.58
N ILE A 121 8.63 -19.88 -9.55
CA ILE A 121 7.80 -20.09 -10.75
C ILE A 121 7.76 -18.82 -11.59
N SER A 122 7.58 -17.63 -10.97
CA SER A 122 7.62 -16.36 -11.67
C SER A 122 8.95 -16.17 -12.42
N LYS A 123 10.08 -16.46 -11.79
CA LYS A 123 11.40 -16.34 -12.41
C LYS A 123 11.59 -17.21 -13.66
N ILE A 124 10.92 -18.36 -13.72
CA ILE A 124 11.03 -19.31 -14.82
C ILE A 124 10.04 -18.99 -15.95
N TYR A 125 8.82 -18.59 -15.60
CA TYR A 125 7.71 -18.50 -16.55
C TYR A 125 7.21 -17.08 -16.84
N ALA A 126 7.65 -16.08 -16.10
CA ALA A 126 7.34 -14.69 -16.47
C ALA A 126 8.30 -14.22 -17.57
N ASP A 127 7.73 -13.59 -18.58
CA ASP A 127 8.47 -12.94 -19.65
C ASP A 127 9.01 -11.60 -19.18
N GLU A 128 8.19 -10.85 -18.44
CA GLU A 128 8.49 -9.52 -17.90
C GLU A 128 8.00 -9.36 -16.48
N PHE A 129 8.62 -8.42 -15.77
CA PHE A 129 8.26 -8.04 -14.40
C PHE A 129 7.99 -6.55 -14.30
N ILE A 130 7.05 -6.20 -13.42
CA ILE A 130 6.81 -4.82 -13.01
C ILE A 130 7.20 -4.67 -11.54
N ALA A 131 8.01 -3.67 -11.25
CA ALA A 131 8.30 -3.21 -9.90
C ALA A 131 7.55 -1.91 -9.64
N ILE A 132 6.81 -1.80 -8.52
CA ILE A 132 6.04 -0.59 -8.23
C ILE A 132 6.89 0.59 -7.74
N SER A 133 8.20 0.39 -7.54
CA SER A 133 9.16 1.44 -7.21
C SER A 133 10.58 1.04 -7.62
N PRO A 134 11.52 2.02 -7.76
CA PRO A 134 12.94 1.73 -7.97
C PRO A 134 13.53 0.88 -6.82
N MET A 135 13.08 1.09 -5.59
CA MET A 135 13.48 0.30 -4.43
C MET A 135 13.04 -1.16 -4.58
N THR A 136 11.80 -1.41 -5.00
CA THR A 136 11.29 -2.76 -5.28
C THR A 136 12.12 -3.41 -6.40
N LYS A 137 12.45 -2.69 -7.48
CA LYS A 137 13.33 -3.20 -8.55
C LYS A 137 14.70 -3.60 -8.01
N LYS A 138 15.32 -2.75 -7.18
CA LYS A 138 16.60 -3.06 -6.54
C LYS A 138 16.51 -4.36 -5.73
N ASP A 139 15.49 -4.50 -4.91
CA ASP A 139 15.28 -5.71 -4.10
C ASP A 139 15.06 -6.97 -4.97
N MET A 140 14.34 -6.86 -6.08
CA MET A 140 14.15 -7.96 -7.02
C MET A 140 15.47 -8.41 -7.64
N ILE A 141 16.35 -7.47 -8.00
CA ILE A 141 17.69 -7.78 -8.56
C ILE A 141 18.57 -8.41 -7.47
N GLU A 142 18.75 -7.74 -6.33
CA GLU A 142 19.72 -8.11 -5.30
C GLU A 142 19.31 -9.35 -4.50
N LYS A 143 18.03 -9.46 -4.13
CA LYS A 143 17.53 -10.54 -3.25
C LYS A 143 16.96 -11.73 -3.99
N LEU A 144 16.35 -11.48 -5.18
CA LEU A 144 15.72 -12.54 -5.97
C LEU A 144 16.54 -12.95 -7.20
N ASN A 145 17.61 -12.23 -7.55
CA ASN A 145 18.41 -12.44 -8.76
C ASN A 145 17.54 -12.45 -10.04
N ILE A 146 16.61 -11.50 -10.17
CA ILE A 146 15.84 -11.28 -11.40
C ILE A 146 16.65 -10.33 -12.29
N PRO A 147 16.86 -10.65 -13.60
CA PRO A 147 17.63 -9.80 -14.50
C PRO A 147 17.03 -8.40 -14.64
N ALA A 148 17.85 -7.35 -14.53
CA ALA A 148 17.40 -5.95 -14.52
C ALA A 148 16.67 -5.54 -15.81
N GLU A 149 17.05 -6.13 -16.95
CA GLU A 149 16.47 -5.91 -18.28
C GLU A 149 15.04 -6.46 -18.41
N LYS A 150 14.65 -7.38 -17.54
CA LYS A 150 13.27 -7.91 -17.47
C LYS A 150 12.37 -7.11 -16.55
N ILE A 151 12.87 -6.09 -15.84
CA ILE A 151 12.10 -5.36 -14.81
C ILE A 151 11.85 -3.94 -15.27
N THR A 152 10.59 -3.61 -15.50
CA THR A 152 10.11 -2.24 -15.71
C THR A 152 9.62 -1.65 -14.39
N VAL A 153 9.97 -0.39 -14.10
CA VAL A 153 9.45 0.33 -12.91
C VAL A 153 8.23 1.12 -13.33
N LEU A 154 7.09 0.83 -12.69
CA LEU A 154 5.83 1.55 -12.90
C LEU A 154 5.26 1.99 -11.55
N MET A 155 5.43 3.27 -11.21
CA MET A 155 4.87 3.89 -10.01
C MET A 155 3.49 4.46 -10.34
N HIS A 156 2.42 3.78 -9.88
CA HIS A 156 1.06 4.24 -10.16
C HIS A 156 0.70 5.48 -9.33
N PRO A 157 -0.15 6.38 -9.86
CA PRO A 157 -0.62 7.55 -9.12
C PRO A 157 -1.51 7.16 -7.94
N PRO A 158 -1.71 8.07 -6.97
CA PRO A 158 -2.78 7.92 -5.98
C PRO A 158 -4.16 7.97 -6.65
N LYS A 159 -5.20 7.57 -5.90
CA LYS A 159 -6.59 7.58 -6.41
C LYS A 159 -7.02 8.98 -6.82
N SER A 160 -7.64 9.09 -7.99
CA SER A 160 -8.14 10.37 -8.53
C SER A 160 -9.22 11.00 -7.63
N GLU A 161 -9.92 10.19 -6.84
CA GLU A 161 -10.90 10.65 -5.85
C GLU A 161 -10.26 11.29 -4.62
N MET A 162 -8.93 11.17 -4.43
CA MET A 162 -8.20 11.86 -3.37
C MET A 162 -7.88 13.28 -3.84
N PHE A 163 -8.50 14.26 -3.24
CA PHE A 163 -8.28 15.68 -3.49
C PHE A 163 -8.64 16.51 -2.26
N LYS A 164 -8.07 17.70 -2.16
CA LYS A 164 -8.36 18.62 -1.06
C LYS A 164 -9.79 19.13 -1.15
N GLU A 165 -10.53 18.97 -0.06
CA GLU A 165 -11.83 19.62 0.16
C GLU A 165 -11.66 20.87 1.04
N ASP A 166 -12.57 21.84 0.87
CA ASP A 166 -12.61 23.03 1.73
C ASP A 166 -13.37 22.69 3.02
N VAL A 167 -12.69 22.02 3.93
CA VAL A 167 -13.19 21.61 5.24
C VAL A 167 -12.27 22.11 6.34
N LEU A 168 -12.85 22.39 7.51
CA LEU A 168 -12.08 22.82 8.67
C LEU A 168 -11.20 21.67 9.18
N LYS A 169 -9.92 22.00 9.44
CA LYS A 169 -9.02 21.08 10.12
C LYS A 169 -9.45 20.89 11.57
N GLU A 170 -9.47 19.65 11.99
CA GLU A 170 -9.74 19.24 13.38
C GLU A 170 -8.43 18.85 14.07
N ASP A 171 -8.44 18.80 15.39
CA ASP A 171 -7.28 18.38 16.17
C ASP A 171 -7.14 16.85 16.14
N ILE A 172 -6.94 16.34 14.93
CA ILE A 172 -6.80 14.91 14.60
C ILE A 172 -5.45 14.67 13.94
N VAL A 173 -4.75 13.65 14.40
CA VAL A 173 -3.70 12.97 13.66
C VAL A 173 -4.23 11.63 13.15
N ILE A 174 -3.77 11.19 11.99
CA ILE A 174 -4.27 9.97 11.35
C ILE A 174 -3.13 8.99 11.11
N PHE A 175 -3.43 7.70 11.30
CA PHE A 175 -2.62 6.57 10.83
C PHE A 175 -3.46 5.75 9.86
N VAL A 176 -2.93 5.38 8.70
CA VAL A 176 -3.66 4.59 7.69
C VAL A 176 -2.82 3.39 7.27
N GLY A 177 -3.34 2.20 7.52
CA GLY A 177 -2.68 0.96 7.12
C GLY A 177 -3.11 -0.28 7.87
N VAL A 178 -2.69 -1.44 7.37
CA VAL A 178 -2.90 -2.72 8.06
C VAL A 178 -2.11 -2.73 9.36
N LEU A 179 -2.72 -3.15 10.47
CA LEU A 179 -2.07 -3.21 11.78
C LEU A 179 -1.10 -4.40 11.83
N THR A 180 0.11 -4.16 11.32
CA THR A 180 1.23 -5.13 11.24
C THR A 180 2.53 -4.51 11.74
N ASP A 181 3.53 -5.32 12.05
CA ASP A 181 4.88 -4.85 12.42
C ASP A 181 5.50 -3.95 11.35
N ARG A 182 5.22 -4.22 10.07
CA ARG A 182 5.68 -3.41 8.95
C ARG A 182 5.17 -1.97 9.03
N LYS A 183 3.89 -1.78 9.30
CA LYS A 183 3.25 -0.45 9.41
C LYS A 183 3.50 0.22 10.76
N ASN A 184 4.00 -0.53 11.76
CA ASN A 184 4.40 -0.05 13.08
C ASN A 184 3.38 0.86 13.77
N PRO A 185 2.11 0.38 13.96
CA PRO A 185 1.06 1.17 14.61
C PRO A 185 1.40 1.57 16.06
N LYS A 186 2.26 0.81 16.73
CA LYS A 186 2.76 1.13 18.07
C LYS A 186 3.50 2.47 18.10
N ALA A 187 4.32 2.75 17.09
CA ALA A 187 5.04 4.02 17.04
C ALA A 187 4.07 5.21 16.90
N ALA A 188 2.95 5.07 16.19
CA ALA A 188 1.93 6.13 16.11
C ALA A 188 1.31 6.44 17.47
N LEU A 189 1.07 5.41 18.34
CA LEU A 189 0.62 5.61 19.71
C LEU A 189 1.69 6.35 20.55
N LEU A 190 2.96 6.00 20.39
CA LEU A 190 4.05 6.66 21.09
C LEU A 190 4.20 8.13 20.66
N VAL A 191 4.06 8.43 19.37
CA VAL A 191 4.07 9.81 18.85
C VAL A 191 2.93 10.60 19.45
N LEU A 192 1.69 10.09 19.44
CA LEU A 192 0.56 10.75 20.10
C LEU A 192 0.85 11.02 21.57
N LYS A 193 1.39 10.03 22.30
CA LYS A 193 1.72 10.18 23.71
C LYS A 193 2.76 11.29 23.95
N GLU A 194 3.77 11.42 23.10
CA GLU A 194 4.73 12.52 23.16
C GLU A 194 4.09 13.87 22.81
N MET A 195 3.24 13.92 21.78
CA MET A 195 2.47 15.13 21.41
C MET A 195 1.62 15.62 22.59
N LEU A 196 0.84 14.74 23.23
CA LEU A 196 -0.05 15.11 24.34
C LEU A 196 0.65 15.67 25.59
N LYS A 197 1.98 15.55 25.71
CA LYS A 197 2.76 16.22 26.76
C LYS A 197 2.90 17.74 26.54
N LYS A 198 2.65 18.19 25.31
CA LYS A 198 2.81 19.58 24.89
C LYS A 198 1.45 20.31 24.90
N PRO A 199 1.40 21.55 25.40
CA PRO A 199 0.13 22.28 25.58
C PRO A 199 -0.69 22.44 24.29
N GLU A 200 -0.02 22.66 23.15
CA GLU A 200 -0.64 22.88 21.83
C GLU A 200 -1.39 21.65 21.30
N PHE A 201 -1.06 20.44 21.78
CA PHE A 201 -1.71 19.21 21.40
C PHE A 201 -2.79 18.76 22.40
N LYS A 202 -3.13 19.58 23.38
CA LYS A 202 -4.17 19.23 24.33
C LYS A 202 -5.52 19.05 23.61
N GLY A 203 -6.08 17.85 23.72
CA GLY A 203 -7.35 17.48 23.06
C GLY A 203 -7.18 16.86 21.68
N PHE A 204 -5.95 16.72 21.18
CA PHE A 204 -5.70 15.97 19.95
C PHE A 204 -6.07 14.50 20.10
N ARG A 205 -6.56 13.92 19.01
CA ARG A 205 -6.89 12.49 18.90
C ARG A 205 -6.14 11.84 17.75
N LEU A 206 -5.81 10.57 17.91
CA LEU A 206 -5.30 9.72 16.84
C LEU A 206 -6.43 8.85 16.31
N ILE A 207 -6.73 8.96 15.02
CA ILE A 207 -7.61 8.04 14.32
C ILE A 207 -6.76 7.05 13.52
N MET A 208 -6.85 5.77 13.89
CA MET A 208 -6.14 4.68 13.23
C MET A 208 -7.10 3.98 12.25
N CYS A 209 -6.85 4.15 10.95
CA CYS A 209 -7.67 3.53 9.90
C CYS A 209 -7.04 2.21 9.46
N GLY A 210 -7.66 1.10 9.85
CA GLY A 210 -7.23 -0.22 9.42
C GLY A 210 -7.53 -1.33 10.43
N THR A 211 -7.25 -2.53 9.99
CA THR A 211 -7.31 -3.74 10.82
C THR A 211 -6.08 -4.59 10.56
N GLY A 212 -5.86 -5.62 11.34
CA GLY A 212 -4.71 -6.50 11.14
C GLY A 212 -4.40 -7.38 12.35
N PRO A 213 -3.39 -8.25 12.25
CA PRO A 213 -3.04 -9.22 13.29
C PRO A 213 -2.60 -8.60 14.62
N LEU A 214 -2.19 -7.32 14.63
CA LEU A 214 -1.80 -6.63 15.87
C LEU A 214 -2.97 -5.91 16.55
N ARG A 215 -4.22 -6.05 16.08
CA ARG A 215 -5.38 -5.31 16.61
C ARG A 215 -5.50 -5.46 18.12
N ASP A 216 -5.53 -6.67 18.65
CA ASP A 216 -5.70 -6.93 20.08
C ASP A 216 -4.53 -6.34 20.89
N GLN A 217 -3.31 -6.48 20.39
CA GLN A 217 -2.11 -5.90 21.03
C GLN A 217 -2.16 -4.36 21.04
N ILE A 218 -2.68 -3.73 20.00
CA ILE A 218 -2.82 -2.27 19.96
C ILE A 218 -3.90 -1.80 20.94
N ASP A 219 -5.02 -2.51 21.05
CA ASP A 219 -6.08 -2.22 22.04
C ASP A 219 -5.53 -2.32 23.49
N GLU A 220 -4.70 -3.32 23.80
CA GLU A 220 -4.00 -3.45 25.09
C GLU A 220 -3.06 -2.26 25.32
N LEU A 221 -2.23 -1.89 24.34
CA LEU A 221 -1.28 -0.77 24.46
C LEU A 221 -1.99 0.57 24.64
N ILE A 222 -3.13 0.81 24.00
CA ILE A 222 -3.95 2.01 24.20
C ILE A 222 -4.36 2.13 25.66
N SER A 223 -4.81 1.03 26.28
CA SER A 223 -5.20 0.99 27.69
C SER A 223 -4.00 1.19 28.63
N GLU A 224 -2.89 0.49 28.39
CA GLU A 224 -1.64 0.60 29.18
C GLU A 224 -1.02 2.00 29.14
N MET A 225 -1.20 2.72 28.04
CA MET A 225 -0.67 4.07 27.85
C MET A 225 -1.61 5.18 28.35
N ASP A 226 -2.80 4.84 28.85
CA ASP A 226 -3.88 5.78 29.23
C ASP A 226 -4.36 6.64 28.03
N LEU A 227 -4.43 6.06 26.82
CA LEU A 227 -4.82 6.75 25.60
C LEU A 227 -6.27 6.46 25.13
N SER A 228 -7.07 5.76 25.93
CA SER A 228 -8.40 5.29 25.54
C SER A 228 -9.37 6.41 25.10
N GLU A 229 -9.24 7.61 25.65
CA GLU A 229 -10.04 8.78 25.27
C GLU A 229 -9.48 9.54 24.05
N SER A 230 -8.24 9.24 23.66
CA SER A 230 -7.49 9.97 22.63
C SER A 230 -7.23 9.14 21.36
N VAL A 231 -7.58 7.85 21.35
CA VAL A 231 -7.36 6.97 20.21
C VAL A 231 -8.65 6.28 19.77
N GLU A 232 -8.94 6.36 18.49
CA GLU A 232 -10.04 5.65 17.85
C GLU A 232 -9.52 4.77 16.72
N ILE A 233 -9.95 3.50 16.67
CA ILE A 233 -9.59 2.58 15.58
C ILE A 233 -10.82 2.29 14.74
N ILE A 234 -10.78 2.73 13.49
CA ILE A 234 -11.86 2.55 12.51
C ILE A 234 -11.41 1.69 11.34
N ASN A 235 -12.36 1.02 10.71
CA ASN A 235 -12.08 0.19 9.54
C ASN A 235 -13.22 0.30 8.50
N ASN A 236 -13.01 -0.30 7.33
CA ASN A 236 -14.01 -0.37 6.26
C ASN A 236 -14.53 0.99 5.77
N LEU A 237 -13.70 2.04 5.81
CA LEU A 237 -14.04 3.32 5.21
C LEU A 237 -14.17 3.20 3.70
N SER A 238 -15.17 3.86 3.12
CA SER A 238 -15.20 4.16 1.69
C SER A 238 -14.09 5.14 1.30
N VAL A 239 -13.80 5.23 0.01
CA VAL A 239 -12.80 6.19 -0.50
C VAL A 239 -13.17 7.63 -0.11
N GLY A 240 -14.46 8.00 -0.20
CA GLY A 240 -14.93 9.33 0.18
C GLY A 240 -14.80 9.62 1.68
N GLU A 241 -15.08 8.63 2.55
CA GLU A 241 -14.89 8.78 4.00
C GLU A 241 -13.42 8.91 4.37
N LEU A 242 -12.55 8.11 3.74
CA LEU A 242 -11.10 8.21 3.97
C LEU A 242 -10.56 9.56 3.47
N ARG A 243 -11.00 10.04 2.29
CA ARG A 243 -10.65 11.37 1.78
C ARG A 243 -11.07 12.47 2.77
N ASN A 244 -12.34 12.45 3.21
CA ASN A 244 -12.84 13.43 4.18
C ASN A 244 -12.00 13.42 5.46
N LEU A 245 -11.63 12.24 5.95
CA LEU A 245 -10.81 12.12 7.15
C LEU A 245 -9.40 12.67 6.92
N TYR A 246 -8.76 12.41 5.77
CA TYR A 246 -7.50 13.06 5.42
C TYR A 246 -7.68 14.59 5.42
N CYS A 247 -8.68 15.12 4.71
CA CYS A 247 -8.88 16.57 4.60
C CYS A 247 -9.07 17.25 5.95
N ARG A 248 -9.72 16.60 6.92
CA ARG A 248 -9.97 17.13 8.29
C ARG A 248 -8.75 16.98 9.21
N SER A 249 -7.84 16.06 8.93
CA SER A 249 -6.71 15.76 9.81
C SER A 249 -5.60 16.82 9.70
N ARG A 250 -4.91 17.10 10.83
CA ARG A 250 -3.73 17.97 10.86
C ARG A 250 -2.52 17.31 10.23
N PHE A 251 -2.30 16.03 10.53
CA PHE A 251 -1.12 15.27 10.07
C PHE A 251 -1.47 13.81 9.79
N LEU A 252 -0.76 13.21 8.81
CA LEU A 252 -0.61 11.76 8.71
C LEU A 252 0.70 11.35 9.39
N LEU A 253 0.63 10.38 10.31
CA LEU A 253 1.80 9.70 10.88
C LEU A 253 2.11 8.47 10.04
N ASN A 254 3.09 8.55 9.15
CA ASN A 254 3.62 7.38 8.44
C ASN A 254 4.74 6.76 9.25
N THR A 255 4.39 5.84 10.14
CA THR A 255 5.33 5.15 11.05
C THR A 255 5.85 3.84 10.47
N SER A 256 5.62 3.55 9.19
CA SER A 256 6.04 2.31 8.54
C SER A 256 7.55 2.11 8.64
N ASN A 257 7.97 0.87 8.91
CA ASN A 257 9.39 0.47 8.85
C ASN A 257 9.86 0.36 7.39
N PHE A 258 8.99 -0.08 6.49
CA PHE A 258 9.26 -0.09 5.05
C PHE A 258 7.96 -0.07 4.23
N GLU A 259 8.06 0.42 2.98
CA GLU A 259 6.97 0.48 2.00
C GLU A 259 7.43 0.00 0.63
N GLY A 260 6.52 -0.61 -0.11
CA GLY A 260 6.78 -0.90 -1.51
C GLY A 260 6.66 0.35 -2.39
N LEU A 261 5.57 1.12 -2.21
CA LEU A 261 5.38 2.44 -2.80
C LEU A 261 5.10 3.49 -1.72
N GLY A 262 4.13 3.26 -0.83
CA GLY A 262 3.75 4.25 0.19
C GLY A 262 2.63 5.18 -0.29
N ILE A 263 1.64 4.63 -0.99
CA ILE A 263 0.54 5.39 -1.61
C ILE A 263 -0.23 6.27 -0.61
N THR A 264 -0.35 5.87 0.65
CA THR A 264 -1.04 6.63 1.71
C THR A 264 -0.40 7.99 1.97
N THR A 265 0.93 8.12 1.76
CA THR A 265 1.65 9.41 1.82
C THR A 265 1.14 10.36 0.74
N LEU A 266 1.05 9.87 -0.49
CA LEU A 266 0.58 10.67 -1.63
C LEU A 266 -0.91 11.01 -1.52
N GLU A 267 -1.74 10.05 -1.06
CA GLU A 267 -3.17 10.28 -0.81
C GLU A 267 -3.40 11.39 0.22
N ALA A 268 -2.69 11.35 1.35
CA ALA A 268 -2.80 12.38 2.37
C ALA A 268 -2.35 13.76 1.85
N GLN A 269 -1.24 13.82 1.12
CA GLN A 269 -0.74 15.05 0.52
C GLN A 269 -1.72 15.64 -0.50
N MET A 270 -2.34 14.83 -1.36
CA MET A 270 -3.40 15.28 -2.28
C MET A 270 -4.60 15.89 -1.54
N CYS A 271 -4.92 15.37 -0.37
CA CYS A 271 -5.97 15.89 0.50
C CYS A 271 -5.55 17.11 1.34
N GLY A 272 -4.34 17.63 1.14
CA GLY A 272 -3.82 18.78 1.88
C GLY A 272 -3.47 18.44 3.33
N THR A 273 -3.00 17.23 3.59
CA THR A 273 -2.59 16.78 4.92
C THR A 273 -1.09 16.50 4.91
N PRO A 274 -0.30 17.27 5.66
CA PRO A 274 1.13 17.04 5.84
C PRO A 274 1.42 15.65 6.38
N VAL A 275 2.51 15.05 5.93
CA VAL A 275 2.94 13.71 6.30
C VAL A 275 4.27 13.78 7.04
N LEU A 276 4.32 13.19 8.24
CA LEU A 276 5.55 12.97 8.98
C LEU A 276 5.93 11.50 8.87
N TYR A 277 7.22 11.21 8.65
CA TYR A 277 7.71 9.85 8.50
C TYR A 277 9.09 9.67 9.16
N PHE A 278 9.47 8.45 9.52
CA PHE A 278 10.80 8.17 10.04
C PHE A 278 11.83 8.12 8.91
N GLU A 279 12.90 8.92 9.02
CA GLU A 279 13.92 9.05 7.98
C GLU A 279 14.77 7.80 7.75
N ASP A 280 14.86 6.91 8.73
CA ASP A 280 15.53 5.61 8.67
C ASP A 280 14.63 4.50 8.09
N ALA A 281 13.36 4.77 7.84
CA ALA A 281 12.44 3.82 7.23
C ALA A 281 12.78 3.56 5.76
N GLU A 282 12.66 2.30 5.35
CA GLU A 282 12.84 1.91 3.96
C GLU A 282 11.58 2.28 3.13
N ILE A 283 11.42 3.56 2.82
CA ILE A 283 10.34 4.10 1.99
C ILE A 283 10.94 4.62 0.69
N PRO A 284 10.32 4.37 -0.48
CA PRO A 284 10.80 4.92 -1.74
C PRO A 284 10.95 6.45 -1.64
N PRO A 285 12.15 7.01 -1.90
CA PRO A 285 12.40 8.44 -1.75
C PRO A 285 11.47 9.29 -2.65
N GLU A 286 10.98 8.70 -3.74
CA GLU A 286 10.07 9.35 -4.68
C GLU A 286 8.71 9.71 -4.03
N VAL A 287 8.25 9.02 -3.00
CA VAL A 287 6.95 9.32 -2.38
C VAL A 287 7.03 10.23 -1.15
N VAL A 288 8.23 10.47 -0.64
CA VAL A 288 8.46 11.30 0.56
C VAL A 288 9.07 12.67 0.26
N VAL A 289 9.19 13.06 -1.03
CA VAL A 289 9.79 14.33 -1.46
C VAL A 289 9.17 15.55 -0.77
N ALA A 290 7.85 15.55 -0.57
CA ALA A 290 7.12 16.62 0.10
C ALA A 290 6.66 16.23 1.52
N ALA A 291 7.19 15.14 2.08
CA ALA A 291 6.92 14.72 3.45
C ALA A 291 8.05 15.17 4.39
N ILE A 292 7.79 15.18 5.68
CA ILE A 292 8.68 15.70 6.70
C ILE A 292 9.42 14.52 7.35
N PRO A 293 10.75 14.42 7.16
CA PRO A 293 11.55 13.36 7.79
C PRO A 293 11.71 13.62 9.29
N CYS A 294 11.62 12.56 10.09
CA CYS A 294 11.75 12.60 11.54
C CYS A 294 12.72 11.49 12.00
N ARG A 295 13.60 11.80 12.94
CA ARG A 295 14.61 10.85 13.43
C ARG A 295 14.03 9.78 14.34
N ASP A 296 13.05 10.17 15.16
CA ASP A 296 12.43 9.33 16.17
C ASP A 296 11.05 9.88 16.58
N VAL A 297 10.42 9.20 17.54
CA VAL A 297 9.10 9.56 18.09
C VAL A 297 9.06 10.98 18.66
N THR A 298 10.10 11.39 19.37
CA THR A 298 10.19 12.73 19.99
C THR A 298 10.36 13.80 18.93
N ASP A 299 11.27 13.60 17.98
CA ASP A 299 11.48 14.51 16.85
C ASP A 299 10.22 14.66 15.97
N MET A 300 9.44 13.58 15.80
CA MET A 300 8.17 13.64 15.08
C MET A 300 7.13 14.51 15.81
N ALA A 301 7.06 14.43 17.14
CA ALA A 301 6.21 15.29 17.95
C ALA A 301 6.70 16.75 17.97
N ASP A 302 8.03 16.97 17.96
CA ASP A 302 8.63 18.33 17.87
C ASP A 302 8.33 18.98 16.53
N LYS A 303 8.53 18.28 15.42
CA LYS A 303 8.22 18.79 14.07
C LYS A 303 6.73 19.03 13.84
N ALA A 304 5.87 18.20 14.43
CA ALA A 304 4.43 18.49 14.44
C ALA A 304 4.12 19.81 15.18
N SER A 305 4.83 20.08 16.30
CA SER A 305 4.73 21.34 17.05
C SER A 305 5.20 22.55 16.25
N GLU A 306 6.34 22.42 15.55
CA GLU A 306 6.87 23.48 14.65
C GLU A 306 5.86 23.81 13.55
N LEU A 307 5.24 22.82 12.92
CA LEU A 307 4.23 23.02 11.87
C LEU A 307 2.98 23.76 12.38
N ILE A 308 2.53 23.46 13.62
CA ILE A 308 1.36 24.16 14.20
C ILE A 308 1.72 25.61 14.57
N ALA A 309 2.96 25.84 15.01
CA ALA A 309 3.41 27.17 15.44
C ALA A 309 3.69 28.14 14.27
N ASP A 310 3.93 27.62 13.07
CA ASP A 310 4.27 28.40 11.86
C ASP A 310 3.25 28.13 10.75
N GLU A 311 2.25 29.01 10.63
CA GLU A 311 1.19 28.91 9.61
C GLU A 311 1.72 29.01 8.19
N GLU A 312 2.76 29.82 7.94
CA GLU A 312 3.37 29.97 6.62
C GLU A 312 4.12 28.71 6.23
N TYR A 313 4.90 28.12 7.13
CA TYR A 313 5.56 26.86 6.91
C TYR A 313 4.57 25.73 6.66
N MET A 314 3.50 25.64 7.47
CA MET A 314 2.41 24.68 7.29
C MET A 314 1.77 24.82 5.90
N ALA A 315 1.45 26.05 5.47
CA ALA A 315 0.84 26.30 4.16
C ALA A 315 1.76 25.87 3.01
N ASN A 316 3.07 26.17 3.10
CA ASN A 316 4.06 25.78 2.11
C ASN A 316 4.22 24.27 1.99
N VAL A 317 4.20 23.54 3.12
CA VAL A 317 4.23 22.07 3.13
C VAL A 317 2.99 21.48 2.47
N ILE A 318 1.81 22.02 2.79
CA ILE A 318 0.53 21.58 2.18
C ILE A 318 0.55 21.81 0.66
N GLU A 319 0.91 23.00 0.20
CA GLU A 319 0.94 23.35 -1.22
C GLU A 319 1.93 22.47 -1.99
N SER A 320 3.13 22.27 -1.45
CA SER A 320 4.15 21.40 -2.02
C SER A 320 3.67 19.96 -2.11
N GLY A 321 3.02 19.47 -1.05
CA GLY A 321 2.44 18.12 -1.00
C GLY A 321 1.38 17.91 -2.07
N ILE A 322 0.41 18.83 -2.19
CA ILE A 322 -0.66 18.74 -3.21
C ILE A 322 -0.05 18.76 -4.62
N ARG A 323 0.84 19.72 -4.89
CA ARG A 323 1.46 19.84 -6.22
C ARG A 323 2.22 18.60 -6.60
N TYR A 324 3.06 18.09 -5.71
CA TYR A 324 3.88 16.92 -5.97
C TYR A 324 3.03 15.66 -6.18
N SER A 325 2.10 15.37 -5.27
CA SER A 325 1.29 14.16 -5.33
C SER A 325 0.29 14.16 -6.50
N THR A 326 -0.17 15.33 -6.94
CA THR A 326 -1.04 15.46 -8.13
C THR A 326 -0.30 15.13 -9.43
N GLU A 327 1.00 15.42 -9.52
CA GLU A 327 1.81 15.09 -10.69
C GLU A 327 2.39 13.68 -10.66
N PHE A 328 2.36 13.02 -9.51
CA PHE A 328 2.99 11.72 -9.31
C PHE A 328 2.34 10.62 -10.18
N GLY A 329 3.17 9.91 -10.92
CA GLY A 329 2.75 8.74 -11.73
C GLY A 329 1.92 9.08 -12.98
N LYS A 330 1.83 10.34 -13.41
CA LYS A 330 1.12 10.73 -14.65
C LYS A 330 1.69 10.08 -15.92
N ASP A 331 2.96 9.72 -15.92
CA ASP A 331 3.66 9.06 -17.01
C ASP A 331 3.49 7.53 -17.04
N TYR A 332 2.62 6.99 -16.17
CA TYR A 332 2.43 5.54 -16.05
C TYR A 332 1.97 4.90 -17.37
N GLY A 333 0.96 5.49 -18.01
CA GLY A 333 0.39 4.96 -19.27
C GLY A 333 1.37 4.95 -20.44
N GLU A 334 2.34 5.87 -20.47
CA GLU A 334 3.39 5.90 -21.49
C GLU A 334 4.41 4.77 -21.36
N LYS A 335 4.51 4.18 -20.16
CA LYS A 335 5.48 3.12 -19.83
C LYS A 335 4.85 1.72 -19.83
N LEU A 336 3.53 1.61 -19.81
CA LEU A 336 2.78 0.36 -19.82
C LEU A 336 2.74 -0.23 -21.24
#